data_37d306445131e7f2461dc2decd1e787e
#
_entry.id   37d306445131e7f2461dc2decd1e787e
#
_cell.length_a   1.000
_cell.length_b   1.000
_cell.length_c   1.000
_cell.angle_alpha   90.00
_cell.angle_beta   90.00
_cell.angle_gamma   90.00
#
_symmetry.space_group_name_H-M   'P 1'
#
loop_
_entity.id
_entity.type
_entity.pdbx_description
1 polymer ?
#
loop_
_entity_poly.entity_id
_entity_poly.type
_entity_poly.pdbx_seq_one_letter_code
_entity_poly.pdbx_strand_id
1 'polypeptide(L)'
;MSENTDPPPIGPSWRQVFVQFNDYTAAEHTGVAHLRAVMNATEAAELVASWWFLRKAPCWRLRYLPAHHGEQDTHAFLHQLLDALRATGRIAGWVETIYEPEVHAFGGTAAMDIAHHLFHQDSRHILDYLGSDHAATSPGRRDQRRELSILLCTTLMRGAGQDWYEQADIWARLAENRPLPPGTPPDRLRGSQTTLRRLMTVDAGPASTLVSQDGPLAHLADWAAAFDSAGTALGHLARNGTLRRGVRAVLTHHMIFHWNRIGLPYQTQSILAHAARAAVLGTDECP
;
A
#
# COMPACT_ATOMS: atom_id res chain seq x y z
N MET A 1 0.70 -17.68 43.21
CA MET A 1 1.13 -17.27 41.86
C MET A 1 0.01 -17.64 40.94
N SER A 2 -0.86 -16.66 40.58
CA SER A 2 -1.94 -16.88 39.61
C SER A 2 -1.33 -16.76 38.23
N GLU A 3 -1.34 -17.84 37.46
CA GLU A 3 -1.06 -17.80 36.05
C GLU A 3 -2.15 -16.94 35.39
N ASN A 4 -1.72 -15.81 34.88
CA ASN A 4 -2.55 -14.91 34.07
C ASN A 4 -2.68 -15.56 32.70
N THR A 5 -3.61 -16.49 32.55
CA THR A 5 -3.98 -17.07 31.25
C THR A 5 -4.90 -16.08 30.54
N ASP A 6 -4.32 -15.13 29.82
CA ASP A 6 -5.09 -14.38 28.85
C ASP A 6 -5.73 -15.38 27.87
N PRO A 7 -7.05 -15.26 27.60
CA PRO A 7 -7.70 -16.13 26.63
C PRO A 7 -7.02 -15.93 25.27
N PRO A 8 -6.81 -16.98 24.47
CA PRO A 8 -6.23 -16.85 23.15
C PRO A 8 -7.08 -15.88 22.30
N PRO A 9 -6.45 -15.03 21.48
CA PRO A 9 -7.16 -14.06 20.66
C PRO A 9 -8.17 -14.79 19.78
N ILE A 10 -9.45 -14.49 19.95
CA ILE A 10 -10.54 -15.00 19.13
C ILE A 10 -10.53 -14.20 17.81
N GLY A 11 -9.69 -14.63 16.88
CA GLY A 11 -9.59 -13.99 15.56
C GLY A 11 -8.50 -14.63 14.71
N PRO A 12 -8.50 -14.38 13.40
CA PRO A 12 -7.49 -14.92 12.53
C PRO A 12 -6.09 -14.43 12.95
N SER A 13 -5.20 -15.37 13.19
CA SER A 13 -3.86 -15.09 13.71
C SER A 13 -2.92 -14.73 12.57
N TRP A 14 -2.76 -13.43 12.29
CA TRP A 14 -1.77 -12.93 11.36
C TRP A 14 -0.35 -13.26 11.86
N ARG A 15 0.51 -13.68 10.94
CA ARG A 15 1.92 -13.98 11.18
C ARG A 15 2.80 -12.97 10.44
N GLN A 16 4.02 -12.78 10.90
CA GLN A 16 4.97 -11.85 10.30
C GLN A 16 6.36 -12.47 10.23
N VAL A 17 7.00 -12.30 9.06
CA VAL A 17 8.43 -12.55 8.90
C VAL A 17 9.13 -11.31 8.38
N PHE A 18 10.33 -11.05 8.87
CA PHE A 18 11.24 -10.04 8.34
C PHE A 18 12.17 -10.74 7.35
N VAL A 19 12.09 -10.35 6.09
CA VAL A 19 12.98 -10.83 5.03
C VAL A 19 14.14 -9.85 4.90
N GLN A 20 15.35 -10.33 5.14
CA GLN A 20 16.58 -9.57 5.05
C GLN A 20 17.22 -9.76 3.67
N PHE A 21 17.67 -8.68 3.07
CA PHE A 21 18.32 -8.72 1.76
C PHE A 21 19.84 -8.54 1.91
N ASN A 22 20.62 -9.18 1.02
CA ASN A 22 22.07 -9.02 0.98
C ASN A 22 22.47 -7.56 0.67
N ASP A 23 21.69 -6.93 -0.23
CA ASP A 23 21.75 -5.52 -0.54
C ASP A 23 20.33 -4.95 -0.61
N TYR A 24 20.02 -3.99 0.27
CA TYR A 24 18.70 -3.38 0.31
C TYR A 24 18.37 -2.56 -0.93
N THR A 25 19.38 -2.06 -1.66
CA THR A 25 19.17 -1.36 -2.93
C THR A 25 18.63 -2.30 -4.02
N ALA A 26 18.96 -3.58 -3.95
CA ALA A 26 18.46 -4.64 -4.83
C ALA A 26 17.20 -5.34 -4.30
N ALA A 27 16.69 -4.94 -3.11
CA ALA A 27 15.56 -5.61 -2.45
C ALA A 27 14.29 -5.66 -3.32
N GLU A 28 14.03 -4.60 -4.09
CA GLU A 28 12.89 -4.55 -5.02
C GLU A 28 12.99 -5.63 -6.09
N HIS A 29 14.13 -5.70 -6.76
CA HIS A 29 14.37 -6.71 -7.79
C HIS A 29 14.24 -8.12 -7.22
N THR A 30 14.85 -8.38 -6.06
CA THR A 30 14.78 -9.68 -5.38
C THR A 30 13.34 -10.00 -4.95
N GLY A 31 12.61 -9.03 -4.42
CA GLY A 31 11.21 -9.18 -4.01
C GLY A 31 10.31 -9.56 -5.20
N VAL A 32 10.44 -8.86 -6.30
CA VAL A 32 9.68 -9.14 -7.54
C VAL A 32 10.05 -10.51 -8.12
N ALA A 33 11.34 -10.82 -8.19
CA ALA A 33 11.79 -12.07 -8.83
C ALA A 33 11.49 -13.32 -7.97
N HIS A 34 11.50 -13.21 -6.65
CA HIS A 34 11.47 -14.37 -5.77
C HIS A 34 10.33 -14.37 -4.76
N LEU A 35 10.07 -13.27 -4.01
CA LEU A 35 8.99 -13.25 -3.02
C LEU A 35 7.60 -13.33 -3.67
N ARG A 36 7.42 -12.73 -4.85
CA ARG A 36 6.20 -12.91 -5.65
C ARG A 36 5.94 -14.38 -5.94
N ALA A 37 6.95 -15.13 -6.39
CA ALA A 37 6.82 -16.55 -6.70
C ALA A 37 6.49 -17.37 -5.44
N VAL A 38 7.12 -17.04 -4.30
CA VAL A 38 6.85 -17.69 -3.00
C VAL A 38 5.38 -17.48 -2.62
N MET A 39 4.88 -16.25 -2.67
CA MET A 39 3.49 -15.96 -2.27
C MET A 39 2.48 -16.56 -3.22
N ASN A 40 2.73 -16.53 -4.54
CA ASN A 40 1.88 -17.18 -5.53
C ASN A 40 1.82 -18.70 -5.31
N ALA A 41 2.93 -19.35 -4.99
CA ALA A 41 2.95 -20.78 -4.68
C ALA A 41 2.15 -21.12 -3.40
N THR A 42 2.25 -20.26 -2.39
CA THR A 42 1.52 -20.41 -1.12
C THR A 42 0.01 -20.23 -1.30
N GLU A 43 -0.41 -19.28 -2.14
CA GLU A 43 -1.82 -19.08 -2.52
C GLU A 43 -2.34 -20.26 -3.37
N ALA A 44 -1.57 -20.70 -4.36
CA ALA A 44 -1.97 -21.81 -5.22
C ALA A 44 -2.11 -23.14 -4.45
N ALA A 45 -1.38 -23.29 -3.35
CA ALA A 45 -1.50 -24.42 -2.42
C ALA A 45 -2.63 -24.21 -1.38
N GLU A 46 -3.41 -23.14 -1.47
CA GLU A 46 -4.48 -22.78 -0.53
C GLU A 46 -4.05 -22.71 0.94
N LEU A 47 -2.77 -22.42 1.19
CA LEU A 47 -2.19 -22.39 2.52
C LEU A 47 -2.34 -21.02 3.19
N VAL A 48 -2.41 -19.91 2.42
CA VAL A 48 -2.65 -18.56 2.93
C VAL A 48 -3.97 -18.00 2.43
N ALA A 49 -4.75 -17.45 3.36
CA ALA A 49 -6.00 -16.74 3.04
C ALA A 49 -5.73 -15.30 2.59
N SER A 50 -4.65 -14.68 3.07
CA SER A 50 -4.29 -13.30 2.73
C SER A 50 -2.82 -13.06 3.08
N TRP A 51 -2.17 -12.13 2.38
CA TRP A 51 -0.81 -11.71 2.68
C TRP A 51 -0.55 -10.28 2.19
N TRP A 52 0.45 -9.63 2.75
CA TRP A 52 0.91 -8.32 2.30
C TRP A 52 2.33 -8.05 2.78
N PHE A 53 2.99 -7.09 2.17
CA PHE A 53 4.32 -6.70 2.57
C PHE A 53 4.43 -5.21 2.85
N LEU A 54 5.45 -4.83 3.60
CA LEU A 54 5.85 -3.46 3.81
C LEU A 54 7.37 -3.34 3.68
N ARG A 55 7.83 -2.38 2.89
CA ARG A 55 9.25 -2.07 2.76
C ARG A 55 9.67 -1.20 3.94
N LYS A 56 10.57 -1.69 4.75
CA LYS A 56 11.16 -0.94 5.86
C LYS A 56 12.60 -1.37 6.07
N ALA A 57 13.54 -0.55 5.55
CA ALA A 57 14.97 -0.85 5.65
C ALA A 57 15.36 -1.27 7.09
N PRO A 58 16.23 -2.24 7.23
CA PRO A 58 16.94 -3.02 6.20
C PRO A 58 16.18 -4.25 5.69
N CYS A 59 14.90 -4.45 6.04
CA CYS A 59 14.10 -5.62 5.73
C CYS A 59 12.81 -5.27 4.98
N TRP A 60 12.20 -6.27 4.32
CA TRP A 60 10.77 -6.23 4.06
C TRP A 60 10.05 -7.03 5.14
N ARG A 61 8.91 -6.49 5.59
CA ARG A 61 8.00 -7.17 6.51
C ARG A 61 6.92 -7.86 5.70
N LEU A 62 6.99 -9.18 5.62
CA LEU A 62 5.98 -10.00 4.99
C LEU A 62 5.01 -10.47 6.07
N ARG A 63 3.72 -10.25 5.87
CA ARG A 63 2.64 -10.63 6.78
C ARG A 63 1.69 -11.53 6.04
N TYR A 64 1.25 -12.58 6.70
CA TYR A 64 0.35 -13.55 6.09
C TYR A 64 -0.64 -14.07 7.12
N LEU A 65 -1.81 -14.42 6.62
CA LEU A 65 -2.88 -15.05 7.36
C LEU A 65 -2.99 -16.49 6.87
N PRO A 66 -2.65 -17.49 7.70
CA PRO A 66 -2.85 -18.89 7.36
C PRO A 66 -4.30 -19.19 7.03
N ALA A 67 -4.56 -20.11 6.09
CA ALA A 67 -5.88 -20.65 5.86
C ALA A 67 -6.34 -21.48 7.06
N HIS A 68 -7.66 -21.56 7.29
CA HIS A 68 -8.25 -22.13 8.51
C HIS A 68 -7.90 -23.58 8.83
N HIS A 69 -7.35 -24.34 7.91
CA HIS A 69 -7.12 -25.79 8.04
C HIS A 69 -5.65 -26.23 7.97
N GLY A 70 -4.69 -25.34 8.21
CA GLY A 70 -3.29 -25.73 8.01
C GLY A 70 -2.26 -24.75 8.55
N GLU A 71 -2.45 -24.19 9.74
CA GLU A 71 -1.48 -23.21 10.28
C GLU A 71 -0.05 -23.78 10.32
N GLN A 72 0.14 -25.01 10.81
CA GLN A 72 1.44 -25.67 10.86
C GLN A 72 1.99 -25.97 9.46
N ASP A 73 1.13 -26.40 8.54
CA ASP A 73 1.52 -26.70 7.16
C ASP A 73 1.90 -25.43 6.40
N THR A 74 1.17 -24.33 6.62
CA THR A 74 1.48 -23.00 6.09
C THR A 74 2.86 -22.54 6.54
N HIS A 75 3.14 -22.65 7.86
CA HIS A 75 4.43 -22.30 8.42
C HIS A 75 5.55 -23.12 7.79
N ALA A 76 5.42 -24.46 7.81
CA ALA A 76 6.42 -25.36 7.27
C ALA A 76 6.72 -25.07 5.80
N PHE A 77 5.68 -24.89 5.00
CA PHE A 77 5.81 -24.64 3.55
C PHE A 77 6.48 -23.28 3.27
N LEU A 78 6.00 -22.19 3.89
CA LEU A 78 6.56 -20.86 3.69
C LEU A 78 8.03 -20.79 4.18
N HIS A 79 8.33 -21.39 5.34
CA HIS A 79 9.69 -21.45 5.89
C HIS A 79 10.62 -22.23 4.97
N GLN A 80 10.17 -23.35 4.42
CA GLN A 80 10.94 -24.13 3.42
C GLN A 80 11.28 -23.29 2.20
N LEU A 81 10.32 -22.51 1.65
CA LEU A 81 10.57 -21.65 0.49
C LEU A 81 11.55 -20.51 0.84
N LEU A 82 11.41 -19.87 2.00
CA LEU A 82 12.33 -18.82 2.44
C LEU A 82 13.73 -19.37 2.74
N ASP A 83 13.85 -20.57 3.33
CA ASP A 83 15.12 -21.26 3.53
C ASP A 83 15.80 -21.62 2.21
N ALA A 84 15.05 -22.03 1.21
CA ALA A 84 15.58 -22.28 -0.14
C ALA A 84 16.13 -20.98 -0.77
N LEU A 85 15.45 -19.84 -0.59
CA LEU A 85 15.95 -18.55 -1.06
C LEU A 85 17.24 -18.13 -0.32
N ARG A 86 17.32 -18.40 1.00
CA ARG A 86 18.54 -18.16 1.78
C ARG A 86 19.68 -19.06 1.33
N ALA A 87 19.43 -20.36 1.19
CA ALA A 87 20.44 -21.34 0.77
C ALA A 87 21.01 -21.04 -0.63
N THR A 88 20.20 -20.47 -1.52
CA THR A 88 20.61 -20.04 -2.86
C THR A 88 21.18 -18.61 -2.90
N GLY A 89 21.33 -17.95 -1.75
CA GLY A 89 21.88 -16.60 -1.63
C GLY A 89 21.00 -15.48 -2.22
N ARG A 90 19.71 -15.75 -2.45
CA ARG A 90 18.76 -14.75 -2.96
C ARG A 90 18.34 -13.75 -1.89
N ILE A 91 18.28 -14.19 -0.65
CA ILE A 91 18.06 -13.35 0.53
C ILE A 91 19.18 -13.61 1.55
N ALA A 92 19.49 -12.64 2.40
CA ALA A 92 20.46 -12.80 3.48
C ALA A 92 19.93 -13.71 4.59
N GLY A 93 18.63 -13.62 4.87
CA GLY A 93 17.96 -14.39 5.89
C GLY A 93 16.53 -13.93 6.10
N TRP A 94 15.87 -14.57 7.05
CA TRP A 94 14.55 -14.17 7.51
C TRP A 94 14.38 -14.51 9.00
N VAL A 95 13.48 -13.81 9.68
CA VAL A 95 13.17 -14.00 11.09
C VAL A 95 11.68 -13.87 11.31
N GLU A 96 11.07 -14.83 12.00
CA GLU A 96 9.68 -14.72 12.43
C GLU A 96 9.57 -13.71 13.58
N THR A 97 8.51 -12.90 13.53
CA THR A 97 8.25 -11.87 14.54
C THR A 97 6.73 -11.76 14.79
N ILE A 98 6.37 -11.10 15.87
CA ILE A 98 4.97 -10.83 16.19
C ILE A 98 4.45 -9.69 15.32
N TYR A 99 3.27 -9.87 14.74
CA TYR A 99 2.54 -8.81 14.08
C TYR A 99 1.52 -8.19 15.03
N GLU A 100 1.65 -6.89 15.22
CA GLU A 100 0.70 -6.07 15.95
C GLU A 100 0.03 -5.11 14.97
N PRO A 101 -1.27 -5.31 14.65
CA PRO A 101 -2.00 -4.44 13.72
C PRO A 101 -2.24 -3.04 14.32
N GLU A 102 -2.08 -2.01 13.50
CA GLU A 102 -2.27 -0.61 13.91
C GLU A 102 -3.78 -0.25 13.96
N VAL A 103 -4.57 -1.03 14.71
CA VAL A 103 -6.05 -0.96 14.76
C VAL A 103 -6.54 0.47 15.03
N HIS A 104 -5.92 1.18 15.98
CA HIS A 104 -6.30 2.55 16.30
C HIS A 104 -6.03 3.52 15.13
N ALA A 105 -4.88 3.40 14.49
CA ALA A 105 -4.49 4.26 13.38
C ALA A 105 -5.41 4.09 12.17
N PHE A 106 -5.88 2.86 11.93
CA PHE A 106 -6.82 2.54 10.85
C PHE A 106 -8.29 2.75 11.21
N GLY A 107 -8.62 3.17 12.43
CA GLY A 107 -9.98 3.57 12.81
C GLY A 107 -10.85 2.48 13.43
N GLY A 108 -10.24 1.45 13.99
CA GLY A 108 -10.93 0.36 14.69
C GLY A 108 -10.82 -0.98 13.97
N THR A 109 -11.32 -2.05 14.59
CA THR A 109 -11.17 -3.43 14.09
C THR A 109 -11.76 -3.61 12.70
N ALA A 110 -13.02 -3.20 12.48
CA ALA A 110 -13.67 -3.33 11.17
C ALA A 110 -12.93 -2.56 10.05
N ALA A 111 -12.36 -1.40 10.37
CA ALA A 111 -11.56 -0.64 9.41
C ALA A 111 -10.18 -1.26 9.20
N MET A 112 -9.62 -1.95 10.20
CA MET A 112 -8.38 -2.73 10.05
C MET A 112 -8.57 -3.95 9.14
N ASP A 113 -9.74 -4.57 9.16
CA ASP A 113 -10.07 -5.68 8.24
C ASP A 113 -10.14 -5.18 6.79
N ILE A 114 -10.75 -4.00 6.57
CA ILE A 114 -10.72 -3.33 5.25
C ILE A 114 -9.27 -3.03 4.83
N ALA A 115 -8.46 -2.55 5.77
CA ALA A 115 -7.05 -2.27 5.51
C ALA A 115 -6.26 -3.52 5.11
N HIS A 116 -6.44 -4.64 5.80
CA HIS A 116 -5.81 -5.91 5.48
C HIS A 116 -6.19 -6.39 4.07
N HIS A 117 -7.48 -6.30 3.73
CA HIS A 117 -7.93 -6.67 2.39
C HIS A 117 -7.30 -5.78 1.30
N LEU A 118 -7.32 -4.46 1.49
CA LEU A 118 -6.66 -3.54 0.56
C LEU A 118 -5.16 -3.79 0.47
N PHE A 119 -4.48 -4.04 1.60
CA PHE A 119 -3.04 -4.31 1.60
C PHE A 119 -2.67 -5.57 0.83
N HIS A 120 -3.51 -6.60 0.91
CA HIS A 120 -3.35 -7.83 0.14
C HIS A 120 -3.44 -7.54 -1.36
N GLN A 121 -4.53 -6.94 -1.81
CA GLN A 121 -4.73 -6.59 -3.23
C GLN A 121 -3.62 -5.67 -3.74
N ASP A 122 -3.30 -4.61 -2.98
CA ASP A 122 -2.25 -3.66 -3.33
C ASP A 122 -0.87 -4.33 -3.42
N SER A 123 -0.55 -5.27 -2.53
CA SER A 123 0.72 -6.02 -2.57
C SER A 123 0.84 -6.90 -3.81
N ARG A 124 -0.21 -7.60 -4.18
CA ARG A 124 -0.25 -8.43 -5.40
C ARG A 124 -0.04 -7.56 -6.64
N HIS A 125 -0.86 -6.53 -6.78
CA HIS A 125 -0.79 -5.65 -7.96
C HIS A 125 0.53 -4.89 -8.06
N ILE A 126 1.14 -4.48 -6.93
CA ILE A 126 2.47 -3.86 -6.96
C ILE A 126 3.51 -4.84 -7.49
N LEU A 127 3.56 -6.07 -6.99
CA LEU A 127 4.55 -7.05 -7.46
C LEU A 127 4.29 -7.45 -8.92
N ASP A 128 3.02 -7.54 -9.34
CA ASP A 128 2.64 -7.81 -10.72
C ASP A 128 3.03 -6.65 -11.65
N TYR A 129 2.73 -5.41 -11.27
CA TYR A 129 3.12 -4.22 -12.01
C TYR A 129 4.63 -4.13 -12.16
N LEU A 130 5.39 -4.29 -11.07
CA LEU A 130 6.85 -4.21 -11.09
C LEU A 130 7.51 -5.36 -11.87
N GLY A 131 6.86 -6.51 -11.95
CA GLY A 131 7.30 -7.67 -12.74
C GLY A 131 6.83 -7.67 -14.20
N SER A 132 6.01 -6.68 -14.59
CA SER A 132 5.45 -6.60 -15.93
C SER A 132 6.26 -5.70 -16.87
N ASP A 133 5.97 -5.81 -18.18
CA ASP A 133 6.53 -4.89 -19.19
C ASP A 133 6.03 -3.43 -19.02
N HIS A 134 5.06 -3.19 -18.15
CA HIS A 134 4.57 -1.85 -17.83
C HIS A 134 5.48 -1.10 -16.86
N ALA A 135 6.37 -1.79 -16.14
CA ALA A 135 7.30 -1.16 -15.21
C ALA A 135 8.50 -0.50 -15.92
N ALA A 136 9.15 0.42 -15.22
CA ALA A 136 10.35 1.14 -15.71
C ALA A 136 11.57 0.25 -16.01
N THR A 137 11.51 -1.03 -15.63
CA THR A 137 12.55 -2.03 -15.93
C THR A 137 12.66 -2.34 -17.43
N SER A 138 11.62 -2.01 -18.23
CA SER A 138 11.65 -2.19 -19.68
C SER A 138 12.36 -1.01 -20.36
N PRO A 139 13.31 -1.26 -21.28
CA PRO A 139 14.02 -0.20 -21.98
C PRO A 139 13.10 0.82 -22.64
N GLY A 140 13.29 2.11 -22.35
CA GLY A 140 12.54 3.20 -22.94
C GLY A 140 11.23 3.59 -22.21
N ARG A 141 10.83 2.89 -21.15
CA ARG A 141 9.67 3.27 -20.32
C ARG A 141 10.07 4.13 -19.13
N ARG A 142 9.17 5.06 -18.77
CA ARG A 142 9.32 5.88 -17.56
C ARG A 142 8.66 5.18 -16.38
N ASP A 143 9.26 5.30 -15.21
CA ASP A 143 8.63 4.91 -13.95
C ASP A 143 7.34 5.72 -13.71
N GLN A 144 6.19 5.05 -13.76
CA GLN A 144 4.86 5.65 -13.59
C GLN A 144 4.29 5.45 -12.18
N ARG A 145 5.09 4.96 -11.22
CA ARG A 145 4.63 4.71 -9.85
C ARG A 145 4.01 5.95 -9.18
N ARG A 146 4.51 7.15 -9.51
CA ARG A 146 3.98 8.42 -8.99
C ARG A 146 2.58 8.69 -9.50
N GLU A 147 2.41 8.57 -10.80
CA GLU A 147 1.14 8.81 -11.50
C GLU A 147 0.08 7.77 -11.06
N LEU A 148 0.44 6.50 -11.07
CA LEU A 148 -0.42 5.40 -10.60
C LEU A 148 -0.84 5.59 -9.15
N SER A 149 0.10 5.94 -8.30
CA SER A 149 -0.16 6.19 -6.88
C SER A 149 -1.15 7.34 -6.66
N ILE A 150 -1.05 8.43 -7.41
CA ILE A 150 -2.01 9.53 -7.33
C ILE A 150 -3.40 9.09 -7.80
N LEU A 151 -3.50 8.36 -8.91
CA LEU A 151 -4.78 7.84 -9.42
C LEU A 151 -5.45 6.92 -8.39
N LEU A 152 -4.73 5.95 -7.85
CA LEU A 152 -5.25 5.00 -6.86
C LEU A 152 -5.66 5.70 -5.55
N CYS A 153 -4.82 6.60 -5.02
CA CYS A 153 -5.16 7.37 -3.83
C CYS A 153 -6.40 8.26 -4.05
N THR A 154 -6.54 8.86 -5.23
CA THR A 154 -7.72 9.67 -5.57
C THR A 154 -8.98 8.79 -5.68
N THR A 155 -8.87 7.60 -6.25
CA THR A 155 -9.95 6.62 -6.32
C THR A 155 -10.39 6.19 -4.92
N LEU A 156 -9.47 5.90 -4.01
CA LEU A 156 -9.76 5.61 -2.60
C LEU A 156 -10.54 6.74 -1.92
N MET A 157 -10.09 7.98 -2.09
CA MET A 157 -10.73 9.14 -1.48
C MET A 157 -12.14 9.39 -2.04
N ARG A 158 -12.34 9.25 -3.36
CA ARG A 158 -13.65 9.37 -4.01
C ARG A 158 -14.60 8.28 -3.55
N GLY A 159 -14.15 7.02 -3.51
CA GLY A 159 -14.93 5.91 -2.96
C GLY A 159 -15.40 6.19 -1.53
N ALA A 160 -14.55 6.83 -0.71
CA ALA A 160 -14.92 7.24 0.64
C ALA A 160 -15.88 8.45 0.69
N GLY A 161 -16.29 8.99 -0.45
CA GLY A 161 -17.21 10.12 -0.57
C GLY A 161 -16.55 11.48 -0.27
N GLN A 162 -15.23 11.58 -0.40
CA GLN A 162 -14.53 12.84 -0.16
C GLN A 162 -14.62 13.74 -1.39
N ASP A 163 -15.14 14.95 -1.22
CA ASP A 163 -15.18 15.96 -2.26
C ASP A 163 -13.78 16.55 -2.55
N TRP A 164 -13.70 17.47 -3.51
CA TRP A 164 -12.44 18.07 -3.92
C TRP A 164 -11.68 18.78 -2.81
N TYR A 165 -12.38 19.52 -1.95
CA TYR A 165 -11.78 20.24 -0.84
C TYR A 165 -11.45 19.32 0.33
N GLU A 166 -12.25 18.29 0.57
CA GLU A 166 -11.96 17.27 1.55
C GLU A 166 -10.73 16.45 1.17
N GLN A 167 -10.54 16.16 -0.11
CA GLN A 167 -9.30 15.57 -0.62
C GLN A 167 -8.09 16.50 -0.38
N ALA A 168 -8.27 17.82 -0.51
CA ALA A 168 -7.21 18.78 -0.20
C ALA A 168 -6.77 18.72 1.27
N ASP A 169 -7.71 18.59 2.21
CA ASP A 169 -7.39 18.39 3.64
C ASP A 169 -6.61 17.08 3.87
N ILE A 170 -6.93 16.01 3.14
CA ILE A 170 -6.18 14.75 3.21
C ILE A 170 -4.74 14.95 2.69
N TRP A 171 -4.57 15.64 1.55
CA TRP A 171 -3.25 15.97 1.04
C TRP A 171 -2.46 16.87 1.98
N ALA A 172 -3.11 17.82 2.66
CA ALA A 172 -2.48 18.68 3.66
C ALA A 172 -1.96 17.86 4.85
N ARG A 173 -2.79 16.96 5.41
CA ARG A 173 -2.38 16.02 6.47
C ARG A 173 -1.23 15.12 6.03
N LEU A 174 -1.24 14.70 4.78
CA LEU A 174 -0.16 13.89 4.23
C LEU A 174 1.14 14.71 4.13
N ALA A 175 1.05 15.98 3.74
CA ALA A 175 2.19 16.90 3.69
C ALA A 175 2.77 17.16 5.09
N GLU A 176 1.93 17.30 6.12
CA GLU A 176 2.36 17.41 7.52
C GLU A 176 3.14 16.15 7.97
N ASN A 177 2.68 14.96 7.57
CA ASN A 177 3.37 13.69 7.86
C ASN A 177 4.61 13.45 6.98
N ARG A 178 4.79 14.23 5.94
CA ARG A 178 5.89 14.17 4.97
C ARG A 178 6.45 15.57 4.72
N PRO A 179 7.05 16.20 5.74
CA PRO A 179 7.62 17.54 5.57
C PRO A 179 8.66 17.57 4.45
N LEU A 180 8.74 18.70 3.77
CA LEU A 180 9.73 18.91 2.71
C LEU A 180 11.14 18.88 3.31
N PRO A 181 12.09 18.22 2.62
CA PRO A 181 13.49 18.33 2.99
C PRO A 181 13.95 19.79 2.97
N PRO A 182 14.81 20.22 3.92
CA PRO A 182 15.37 21.55 3.91
C PRO A 182 16.00 21.91 2.56
N GLY A 183 15.74 23.12 2.06
CA GLY A 183 16.30 23.57 0.78
C GLY A 183 15.59 23.03 -0.48
N THR A 184 14.41 22.40 -0.35
CA THR A 184 13.63 21.99 -1.53
C THR A 184 13.25 23.22 -2.36
N PRO A 185 13.68 23.33 -3.65
CA PRO A 185 13.36 24.46 -4.48
C PRO A 185 11.84 24.61 -4.73
N PRO A 186 11.26 25.81 -4.58
CA PRO A 186 9.82 26.05 -4.84
C PRO A 186 9.40 25.65 -6.26
N ASP A 187 10.26 25.76 -7.24
CA ASP A 187 9.99 25.40 -8.64
C ASP A 187 9.68 23.93 -8.84
N ARG A 188 10.23 23.04 -8.00
CA ARG A 188 9.88 21.61 -8.01
C ARG A 188 8.42 21.36 -7.69
N LEU A 189 7.82 22.18 -6.83
CA LEU A 189 6.41 22.09 -6.50
C LEU A 189 5.56 22.68 -7.63
N ARG A 190 5.90 23.89 -8.10
CA ARG A 190 5.16 24.58 -9.17
C ARG A 190 5.12 23.79 -10.46
N GLY A 191 6.23 23.21 -10.89
CA GLY A 191 6.31 22.41 -12.12
C GLY A 191 5.40 21.17 -12.14
N SER A 192 5.02 20.66 -10.98
CA SER A 192 4.17 19.47 -10.84
C SER A 192 2.69 19.78 -10.64
N GLN A 193 2.30 20.97 -10.19
CA GLN A 193 0.93 21.32 -9.78
C GLN A 193 -0.10 21.12 -10.88
N THR A 194 0.14 21.68 -12.09
CA THR A 194 -0.81 21.57 -13.20
C THR A 194 -1.03 20.12 -13.63
N THR A 195 0.05 19.35 -13.71
CA THR A 195 -0.01 17.92 -14.06
C THR A 195 -0.74 17.13 -12.98
N LEU A 196 -0.43 17.37 -11.70
CA LEU A 196 -1.12 16.73 -10.59
C LEU A 196 -2.60 17.09 -10.54
N ARG A 197 -2.95 18.36 -10.73
CA ARG A 197 -4.34 18.80 -10.77
C ARG A 197 -5.12 18.04 -11.85
N ARG A 198 -4.56 17.92 -13.06
CA ARG A 198 -5.18 17.14 -14.14
C ARG A 198 -5.31 15.67 -13.76
N LEU A 199 -4.25 15.07 -13.21
CA LEU A 199 -4.26 13.66 -12.82
C LEU A 199 -5.27 13.38 -11.71
N MET A 200 -5.38 14.26 -10.71
CA MET A 200 -6.33 14.15 -9.61
C MET A 200 -7.80 14.34 -10.05
N THR A 201 -8.06 14.99 -11.18
CA THR A 201 -9.42 15.08 -11.76
C THR A 201 -9.79 13.88 -12.63
N VAL A 202 -8.84 13.03 -12.99
CA VAL A 202 -9.12 11.80 -13.75
C VAL A 202 -9.93 10.84 -12.89
N ASP A 203 -11.02 10.34 -13.44
CA ASP A 203 -11.75 9.24 -12.84
C ASP A 203 -11.13 7.91 -13.31
N ALA A 204 -10.58 7.16 -12.37
CA ALA A 204 -10.07 5.82 -12.57
C ALA A 204 -10.88 4.77 -11.79
N GLY A 205 -12.08 5.12 -11.32
CA GLY A 205 -12.98 4.20 -10.65
C GLY A 205 -13.52 3.11 -11.62
N PRO A 206 -14.15 2.06 -11.08
CA PRO A 206 -14.58 0.89 -11.88
C PRO A 206 -15.54 1.20 -13.03
N ALA A 207 -16.28 2.30 -12.94
CA ALA A 207 -17.19 2.74 -14.00
C ALA A 207 -16.51 3.58 -15.11
N SER A 208 -15.22 3.90 -14.95
CA SER A 208 -14.49 4.72 -15.90
C SER A 208 -14.13 3.96 -17.17
N THR A 209 -14.30 4.62 -18.32
CA THR A 209 -13.87 4.08 -19.62
C THR A 209 -12.36 3.89 -19.72
N LEU A 210 -11.58 4.57 -18.87
CA LEU A 210 -10.11 4.43 -18.85
C LEU A 210 -9.66 3.05 -18.38
N VAL A 211 -10.37 2.44 -17.45
CA VAL A 211 -10.07 1.11 -16.87
C VAL A 211 -10.97 0.01 -17.45
N SER A 212 -11.89 0.35 -18.40
CA SER A 212 -12.67 -0.67 -19.09
C SER A 212 -11.77 -1.61 -19.92
N GLN A 213 -12.31 -2.75 -20.36
CA GLN A 213 -11.55 -3.77 -21.08
C GLN A 213 -10.74 -3.21 -22.27
N ASP A 214 -11.30 -2.23 -22.99
CA ASP A 214 -10.64 -1.57 -24.13
C ASP A 214 -9.96 -0.23 -23.74
N GLY A 215 -9.95 0.10 -22.48
CA GLY A 215 -9.40 1.35 -21.97
C GLY A 215 -7.86 1.33 -21.89
N PRO A 216 -7.21 2.51 -21.96
CA PRO A 216 -5.75 2.61 -21.92
C PRO A 216 -5.15 2.17 -20.59
N LEU A 217 -5.94 2.07 -19.52
CA LEU A 217 -5.57 1.64 -18.19
C LEU A 217 -6.27 0.32 -17.78
N ALA A 218 -6.73 -0.49 -18.75
CA ALA A 218 -7.41 -1.76 -18.49
C ALA A 218 -6.61 -2.69 -17.55
N HIS A 219 -5.29 -2.68 -17.67
CA HIS A 219 -4.38 -3.46 -16.81
C HIS A 219 -4.38 -3.02 -15.34
N LEU A 220 -5.00 -1.90 -15.00
CA LEU A 220 -5.15 -1.38 -13.63
C LEU A 220 -6.56 -1.58 -13.07
N ALA A 221 -7.49 -2.15 -13.84
CA ALA A 221 -8.91 -2.22 -13.50
C ALA A 221 -9.15 -2.83 -12.11
N ASP A 222 -8.60 -4.01 -11.86
CA ASP A 222 -8.78 -4.72 -10.59
C ASP A 222 -8.09 -3.98 -9.43
N TRP A 223 -6.93 -3.38 -9.69
CA TRP A 223 -6.23 -2.58 -8.68
C TRP A 223 -7.02 -1.32 -8.30
N ALA A 224 -7.54 -0.60 -9.27
CA ALA A 224 -8.40 0.56 -9.05
C ALA A 224 -9.71 0.16 -8.33
N ALA A 225 -10.31 -0.96 -8.70
CA ALA A 225 -11.51 -1.50 -8.06
C ALA A 225 -11.27 -1.85 -6.58
N ALA A 226 -10.09 -2.37 -6.23
CA ALA A 226 -9.72 -2.65 -4.84
C ALA A 226 -9.64 -1.35 -4.01
N PHE A 227 -9.08 -0.29 -4.56
CA PHE A 227 -9.00 1.02 -3.89
C PHE A 227 -10.38 1.68 -3.74
N ASP A 228 -11.22 1.62 -4.78
CA ASP A 228 -12.59 2.13 -4.75
C ASP A 228 -13.44 1.40 -3.70
N SER A 229 -13.38 0.08 -3.69
CA SER A 229 -14.10 -0.77 -2.73
C SER A 229 -13.69 -0.48 -1.28
N ALA A 230 -12.38 -0.35 -1.03
CA ALA A 230 -11.89 0.00 0.30
C ALA A 230 -12.33 1.42 0.72
N GLY A 231 -12.27 2.39 -0.20
CA GLY A 231 -12.79 3.73 0.03
C GLY A 231 -14.27 3.73 0.37
N THR A 232 -15.08 3.05 -0.43
CA THR A 232 -16.53 2.90 -0.22
C THR A 232 -16.86 2.30 1.13
N ALA A 233 -16.16 1.23 1.52
CA ALA A 233 -16.34 0.57 2.81
C ALA A 233 -15.95 1.50 3.98
N LEU A 234 -14.84 2.21 3.90
CA LEU A 234 -14.43 3.19 4.92
C LEU A 234 -15.42 4.36 5.03
N GLY A 235 -15.89 4.88 3.90
CA GLY A 235 -16.93 5.91 3.86
C GLY A 235 -18.24 5.43 4.50
N HIS A 236 -18.60 4.17 4.30
CA HIS A 236 -19.77 3.55 4.95
C HIS A 236 -19.60 3.48 6.48
N LEU A 237 -18.44 3.00 6.98
CA LEU A 237 -18.16 2.99 8.41
C LEU A 237 -18.19 4.41 9.02
N ALA A 238 -17.70 5.42 8.28
CA ALA A 238 -17.74 6.79 8.74
C ALA A 238 -19.18 7.33 8.86
N ARG A 239 -20.01 7.11 7.82
CA ARG A 239 -21.42 7.55 7.82
C ARG A 239 -22.26 6.86 8.89
N ASN A 240 -21.95 5.60 9.19
CA ASN A 240 -22.66 4.83 10.24
C ASN A 240 -22.14 5.08 11.65
N GLY A 241 -21.14 5.96 11.83
CA GLY A 241 -20.56 6.27 13.13
C GLY A 241 -19.75 5.12 13.78
N THR A 242 -19.37 4.09 13.00
CA THR A 242 -18.58 2.95 13.48
C THR A 242 -17.09 3.11 13.30
N LEU A 243 -16.67 4.05 12.46
CA LEU A 243 -15.25 4.41 12.31
C LEU A 243 -14.76 5.17 13.57
N ARG A 244 -13.74 4.66 14.22
CA ARG A 244 -13.24 5.18 15.52
C ARG A 244 -12.17 6.27 15.40
N ARG A 245 -11.89 6.73 14.18
CA ARG A 245 -10.98 7.84 13.87
C ARG A 245 -11.54 8.60 12.67
N GLY A 246 -11.29 9.90 12.56
CA GLY A 246 -11.76 10.69 11.42
C GLY A 246 -11.35 10.09 10.08
N VAL A 247 -12.29 9.95 9.14
CA VAL A 247 -12.07 9.28 7.86
C VAL A 247 -10.87 9.85 7.08
N ARG A 248 -10.67 11.16 7.11
CA ARG A 248 -9.54 11.83 6.43
C ARG A 248 -8.20 11.39 7.02
N ALA A 249 -8.12 11.21 8.34
CA ALA A 249 -6.91 10.72 8.99
C ALA A 249 -6.64 9.24 8.68
N VAL A 250 -7.69 8.42 8.55
CA VAL A 250 -7.59 7.01 8.14
C VAL A 250 -7.13 6.91 6.69
N LEU A 251 -7.72 7.68 5.78
CA LEU A 251 -7.32 7.70 4.36
C LEU A 251 -5.87 8.16 4.20
N THR A 252 -5.44 9.21 4.91
CA THR A 252 -4.03 9.63 4.94
C THR A 252 -3.10 8.48 5.33
N HIS A 253 -3.49 7.68 6.32
CA HIS A 253 -2.69 6.55 6.77
C HIS A 253 -2.60 5.43 5.73
N HIS A 254 -3.71 5.12 5.04
CA HIS A 254 -3.72 4.20 3.89
C HIS A 254 -2.77 4.64 2.77
N MET A 255 -2.78 5.94 2.44
CA MET A 255 -1.90 6.50 1.40
C MET A 255 -0.42 6.36 1.75
N ILE A 256 -0.04 6.60 3.02
CA ILE A 256 1.32 6.38 3.51
C ILE A 256 1.74 4.92 3.34
N PHE A 257 0.86 3.98 3.68
CA PHE A 257 1.13 2.56 3.56
C PHE A 257 1.25 2.11 2.10
N HIS A 258 0.39 2.63 1.22
CA HIS A 258 0.51 2.39 -0.22
C HIS A 258 1.83 2.94 -0.77
N TRP A 259 2.19 4.19 -0.47
CA TRP A 259 3.43 4.81 -0.93
C TRP A 259 4.69 4.07 -0.48
N ASN A 260 4.67 3.58 0.76
CA ASN A 260 5.77 2.75 1.28
C ASN A 260 5.84 1.39 0.55
N ARG A 261 4.68 0.76 0.25
CA ARG A 261 4.63 -0.52 -0.47
C ARG A 261 5.10 -0.40 -1.91
N ILE A 262 4.59 0.58 -2.65
CA ILE A 262 4.99 0.79 -4.05
C ILE A 262 6.44 1.29 -4.19
N GLY A 263 7.07 1.67 -3.07
CA GLY A 263 8.48 2.03 -3.02
C GLY A 263 8.79 3.46 -3.44
N LEU A 264 7.85 4.40 -3.23
CA LEU A 264 8.16 5.82 -3.43
C LEU A 264 9.15 6.30 -2.37
N PRO A 265 10.30 6.88 -2.77
CA PRO A 265 11.26 7.47 -1.84
C PRO A 265 10.61 8.59 -1.01
N TYR A 266 11.05 8.78 0.25
CA TYR A 266 10.52 9.79 1.15
C TYR A 266 10.43 11.19 0.51
N GLN A 267 11.51 11.62 -0.17
CA GLN A 267 11.53 12.91 -0.86
C GLN A 267 10.45 13.02 -1.94
N THR A 268 10.20 11.94 -2.68
CA THR A 268 9.13 11.89 -3.69
C THR A 268 7.76 11.98 -3.03
N GLN A 269 7.52 11.23 -1.93
CA GLN A 269 6.28 11.30 -1.15
C GLN A 269 6.01 12.72 -0.65
N SER A 270 7.04 13.37 -0.10
CA SER A 270 6.97 14.74 0.39
C SER A 270 6.59 15.74 -0.73
N ILE A 271 7.29 15.71 -1.86
CA ILE A 271 7.01 16.60 -2.99
C ILE A 271 5.59 16.36 -3.53
N LEU A 272 5.16 15.10 -3.70
CA LEU A 272 3.82 14.79 -4.18
C LEU A 272 2.73 15.30 -3.24
N ALA A 273 2.87 15.11 -1.93
CA ALA A 273 1.90 15.56 -0.94
C ALA A 273 1.73 17.09 -0.97
N HIS A 274 2.84 17.83 -0.93
CA HIS A 274 2.81 19.28 -0.95
C HIS A 274 2.30 19.85 -2.30
N ALA A 275 2.72 19.27 -3.42
CA ALA A 275 2.26 19.68 -4.73
C ALA A 275 0.78 19.35 -4.97
N ALA A 276 0.28 18.21 -4.48
CA ALA A 276 -1.14 17.85 -4.55
C ALA A 276 -2.01 18.79 -3.68
N ARG A 277 -1.57 19.09 -2.44
CA ARG A 277 -2.22 20.12 -1.61
C ARG A 277 -2.31 21.46 -2.36
N ALA A 278 -1.18 21.95 -2.87
CA ALA A 278 -1.12 23.21 -3.59
C ALA A 278 -1.94 23.22 -4.91
N ALA A 279 -2.09 22.07 -5.56
CA ALA A 279 -2.92 21.93 -6.77
C ALA A 279 -4.41 22.17 -6.49
N VAL A 280 -4.89 21.97 -5.26
CA VAL A 280 -6.28 22.19 -4.85
C VAL A 280 -6.45 23.54 -4.18
N LEU A 281 -5.64 23.84 -3.16
CA LEU A 281 -5.80 25.02 -2.30
C LEU A 281 -5.06 26.26 -2.82
N GLY A 282 -4.21 26.11 -3.83
CA GLY A 282 -3.27 27.14 -4.25
C GLY A 282 -1.97 27.09 -3.41
N THR A 283 -1.00 27.86 -3.81
CA THR A 283 0.19 28.11 -2.98
C THR A 283 -0.19 29.10 -1.92
N ASP A 284 0.16 28.83 -0.65
CA ASP A 284 0.16 29.85 0.39
C ASP A 284 1.24 30.88 -0.01
N GLU A 285 0.93 31.79 -0.92
CA GLU A 285 1.64 33.05 -1.02
C GLU A 285 1.14 33.90 0.14
N CYS A 286 1.78 33.72 1.30
CA CYS A 286 1.72 34.72 2.35
C CYS A 286 2.41 35.98 1.79
N PRO A 287 1.73 37.15 1.76
CA PRO A 287 2.32 38.38 1.30
C PRO A 287 3.54 38.77 2.12
#